data_215f83fb863286f7362ad76ddfcb3391
#
_entry.id   215f83fb863286f7362ad76ddfcb3391
#
_cell.length_a   1.000
_cell.length_b   1.000
_cell.length_c   1.000
_cell.angle_alpha   90.00
_cell.angle_beta   90.00
_cell.angle_gamma   90.00
#
_symmetry.space_group_name_H-M   'P 1'
#
loop_
_entity.id
_entity.type
_entity.pdbx_description
1 polymer ?
#
loop_
_entity_poly.entity_id
_entity_poly.type
_entity_poly.pdbx_seq_one_letter_code
_entity_poly.pdbx_strand_id
1 'polypeptide(L)'
;GTLNSLKFLTELLREKVTVRVAEKSFSIVGHDFTPGTLFISKKGNAHLNNKLYEIVQKAQNNHSPISFITTTGKSSSGKDLGSSYFRVVKPPRVGLIGGEGVSSSNFGEIWHYFEKQIGYPVSIFKSSDFKSIPFDKLDVLILPSGSYGFLKTEVVADEKLKKETKASSLIKKSPPSELIQWVNKGGRLVVIGSAMEKFVDQKGYGLVKYESEAAKKEAKKKDEKEKLGERVKKYGNKSRDKLIDNSYGSIVKIDMDKTHPLAFGYDDQYFALRLEKTLYPLLPKGWNVGILKDPDSHIAGFMGNRIKKKIKNNLMFGVYEAKSGRIVYIADNPLFRSFWYNGKLLFGNAVFIIGN
;
A
#
# COMPACT_ATOMS: atom_id res chain seq x y z
N GLY A 1 -7.36 -0.44 -16.17
CA GLY A 1 -6.00 -0.93 -15.88
C GLY A 1 -5.97 -2.43 -15.62
N THR A 2 -4.92 -3.08 -16.06
CA THR A 2 -4.73 -4.53 -15.89
C THR A 2 -3.26 -4.79 -15.54
N LEU A 3 -2.93 -6.01 -15.11
CA LEU A 3 -1.53 -6.42 -14.93
C LEU A 3 -0.74 -6.29 -16.24
N ASN A 4 -1.37 -6.55 -17.39
CA ASN A 4 -0.73 -6.39 -18.70
C ASN A 4 -0.40 -4.92 -19.00
N SER A 5 -1.29 -3.98 -18.65
CA SER A 5 -1.01 -2.55 -18.75
C SER A 5 0.18 -2.13 -17.86
N LEU A 6 0.31 -2.76 -16.69
CA LEU A 6 1.44 -2.49 -15.79
C LEU A 6 2.75 -3.07 -16.35
N LYS A 7 2.74 -4.31 -16.90
CA LYS A 7 3.91 -4.89 -17.57
C LYS A 7 4.34 -4.03 -18.77
N PHE A 8 3.39 -3.57 -19.54
CA PHE A 8 3.62 -2.63 -20.64
C PHE A 8 4.27 -1.33 -20.13
N LEU A 9 3.72 -0.73 -19.06
CA LEU A 9 4.31 0.46 -18.43
C LEU A 9 5.75 0.22 -18.01
N THR A 10 6.05 -0.86 -17.30
CA THR A 10 7.40 -1.14 -16.77
C THR A 10 8.41 -1.39 -17.87
N GLU A 11 8.04 -2.06 -18.98
CA GLU A 11 8.90 -2.21 -20.16
C GLU A 11 9.21 -0.83 -20.78
N LEU A 12 8.20 0.01 -20.98
CA LEU A 12 8.39 1.35 -21.52
C LEU A 12 9.28 2.24 -20.64
N LEU A 13 9.11 2.19 -19.32
CA LEU A 13 9.94 2.95 -18.39
C LEU A 13 11.41 2.53 -18.45
N ARG A 14 11.70 1.24 -18.62
CA ARG A 14 13.05 0.71 -18.81
C ARG A 14 13.68 1.20 -20.12
N GLU A 15 12.89 1.31 -21.17
CA GLU A 15 13.32 1.87 -22.46
C GLU A 15 13.32 3.40 -22.48
N LYS A 16 13.21 4.06 -21.31
CA LYS A 16 13.22 5.51 -21.13
C LYS A 16 12.09 6.25 -21.88
N VAL A 17 10.98 5.57 -22.15
CA VAL A 17 9.80 6.19 -22.73
C VAL A 17 9.11 7.03 -21.64
N THR A 18 8.83 8.28 -21.95
CA THR A 18 8.01 9.16 -21.12
C THR A 18 6.55 8.75 -21.27
N VAL A 19 6.01 8.16 -20.23
CA VAL A 19 4.60 7.75 -20.13
C VAL A 19 3.87 8.68 -19.19
N ARG A 20 2.63 9.03 -19.53
CA ARG A 20 1.74 9.77 -18.65
C ARG A 20 0.56 8.91 -18.25
N VAL A 21 -0.02 9.18 -17.10
CA VAL A 21 -1.23 8.53 -16.59
C VAL A 21 -2.35 9.56 -16.48
N ALA A 22 -3.54 9.20 -16.96
CA ALA A 22 -4.73 10.03 -16.82
C ALA A 22 -5.30 9.93 -15.40
N GLU A 23 -5.52 11.06 -14.73
CA GLU A 23 -6.13 11.12 -13.40
C GLU A 23 -7.66 11.20 -13.45
N LYS A 24 -8.22 11.54 -14.59
CA LYS A 24 -9.67 11.66 -14.81
C LYS A 24 -10.09 10.97 -16.10
N SER A 25 -11.34 10.59 -16.16
CA SER A 25 -11.95 10.06 -17.40
C SER A 25 -11.94 11.11 -18.50
N PHE A 26 -11.81 10.66 -19.72
CA PHE A 26 -11.87 11.47 -20.94
C PHE A 26 -12.36 10.63 -22.12
N SER A 27 -12.87 11.30 -23.15
CA SER A 27 -13.28 10.64 -24.39
C SER A 27 -12.55 11.26 -25.57
N ILE A 28 -12.03 10.43 -26.47
CA ILE A 28 -11.32 10.89 -27.67
C ILE A 28 -11.59 9.92 -28.81
N VAL A 29 -11.90 10.48 -30.01
CA VAL A 29 -12.18 9.71 -31.23
C VAL A 29 -13.20 8.58 -30.99
N GLY A 30 -14.28 8.89 -30.27
CA GLY A 30 -15.38 7.93 -30.01
C GLY A 30 -15.08 6.83 -28.98
N HIS A 31 -13.94 6.89 -28.28
CA HIS A 31 -13.59 5.95 -27.23
C HIS A 31 -13.55 6.65 -25.85
N ASP A 32 -14.08 5.96 -24.84
CA ASP A 32 -14.07 6.40 -23.44
C ASP A 32 -12.92 5.77 -22.68
N PHE A 33 -12.20 6.59 -21.92
CA PHE A 33 -11.04 6.17 -21.13
C PHE A 33 -11.25 6.51 -19.66
N THR A 34 -10.90 5.57 -18.80
CA THR A 34 -10.99 5.70 -17.33
C THR A 34 -9.69 6.25 -16.75
N PRO A 35 -9.72 6.74 -15.49
CA PRO A 35 -8.50 7.05 -14.73
C PRO A 35 -7.53 5.86 -14.72
N GLY A 36 -6.24 6.12 -14.76
CA GLY A 36 -5.20 5.08 -14.89
C GLY A 36 -4.85 4.71 -16.33
N THR A 37 -5.54 5.27 -17.33
CA THR A 37 -5.17 5.12 -18.74
C THR A 37 -3.79 5.73 -19.00
N LEU A 38 -2.92 4.95 -19.65
CA LEU A 38 -1.58 5.38 -20.01
C LEU A 38 -1.61 6.16 -21.33
N PHE A 39 -0.85 7.24 -21.36
CA PHE A 39 -0.71 8.08 -22.55
C PHE A 39 0.75 8.27 -22.93
N ILE A 40 1.07 8.07 -24.20
CA ILE A 40 2.40 8.23 -24.79
C ILE A 40 2.28 9.21 -25.93
N SER A 41 3.02 10.32 -25.86
CA SER A 41 3.04 11.33 -26.94
C SER A 41 4.37 11.31 -27.68
N LYS A 42 4.33 11.51 -29.01
CA LYS A 42 5.53 11.64 -29.84
C LYS A 42 6.37 12.86 -29.37
N LYS A 43 5.73 14.00 -29.11
CA LYS A 43 6.38 15.22 -28.64
C LYS A 43 7.11 15.00 -27.29
N GLY A 44 6.49 14.30 -26.34
CA GLY A 44 7.09 14.00 -25.04
C GLY A 44 8.26 13.01 -25.10
N ASN A 45 8.46 12.36 -26.24
CA ASN A 45 9.46 11.32 -26.47
C ASN A 45 10.37 11.67 -27.69
N ALA A 46 10.55 12.93 -28.00
CA ALA A 46 11.37 13.37 -29.13
C ALA A 46 12.81 12.84 -29.07
N HIS A 47 13.34 12.59 -27.87
CA HIS A 47 14.68 12.02 -27.65
C HIS A 47 14.85 10.58 -28.19
N LEU A 48 13.76 9.85 -28.39
CA LEU A 48 13.77 8.49 -28.96
C LEU A 48 13.67 8.48 -30.50
N ASN A 49 13.36 9.61 -31.12
CA ASN A 49 13.22 9.74 -32.57
C ASN A 49 12.31 8.65 -33.18
N ASN A 50 12.77 7.99 -34.23
CA ASN A 50 12.02 6.93 -34.91
C ASN A 50 11.91 5.61 -34.10
N LYS A 51 12.72 5.42 -33.06
CA LYS A 51 12.72 4.22 -32.22
C LYS A 51 11.47 4.12 -31.31
N LEU A 52 10.79 5.25 -31.04
CA LEU A 52 9.61 5.24 -30.18
C LEU A 52 8.54 4.25 -30.66
N TYR A 53 8.26 4.25 -31.96
CA TYR A 53 7.24 3.34 -32.53
C TYR A 53 7.62 1.87 -32.35
N GLU A 54 8.87 1.51 -32.66
CA GLU A 54 9.39 0.16 -32.52
C GLU A 54 9.33 -0.33 -31.06
N ILE A 55 9.74 0.53 -30.11
CA ILE A 55 9.70 0.22 -28.67
C ILE A 55 8.25 -0.03 -28.21
N VAL A 56 7.34 0.88 -28.56
CA VAL A 56 5.93 0.77 -28.16
C VAL A 56 5.28 -0.46 -28.80
N GLN A 57 5.55 -0.73 -30.07
CA GLN A 57 5.03 -1.90 -30.78
C GLN A 57 5.55 -3.20 -30.19
N LYS A 58 6.84 -3.27 -29.87
CA LYS A 58 7.43 -4.43 -29.20
C LYS A 58 6.77 -4.69 -27.85
N ALA A 59 6.63 -3.66 -27.01
CA ALA A 59 5.96 -3.78 -25.72
C ALA A 59 4.48 -4.17 -25.86
N GLN A 60 3.80 -3.64 -26.89
CA GLN A 60 2.43 -4.02 -27.24
C GLN A 60 2.32 -5.51 -27.59
N ASN A 61 3.24 -6.03 -28.39
CA ASN A 61 3.27 -7.45 -28.78
C ASN A 61 3.56 -8.35 -27.56
N ASN A 62 4.46 -7.92 -26.66
CA ASN A 62 4.82 -8.68 -25.47
C ASN A 62 3.70 -8.78 -24.43
N HIS A 63 2.87 -7.75 -24.28
CA HIS A 63 1.94 -7.65 -23.16
C HIS A 63 0.47 -7.51 -23.57
N SER A 64 0.20 -7.25 -24.86
CA SER A 64 -1.15 -7.13 -25.42
C SER A 64 -2.12 -6.26 -24.61
N PRO A 65 -1.74 -5.06 -24.15
CA PRO A 65 -2.69 -4.14 -23.54
C PRO A 65 -3.70 -3.67 -24.62
N ILE A 66 -4.91 -3.32 -24.21
CA ILE A 66 -5.83 -2.62 -25.10
C ILE A 66 -5.25 -1.23 -25.37
N SER A 67 -4.99 -0.90 -26.61
CA SER A 67 -4.39 0.37 -27.01
C SER A 67 -5.06 0.99 -28.23
N PHE A 68 -5.03 2.32 -28.28
CA PHE A 68 -5.58 3.12 -29.35
C PHE A 68 -4.54 4.14 -29.82
N ILE A 69 -4.50 4.40 -31.11
CA ILE A 69 -3.66 5.42 -31.72
C ILE A 69 -4.56 6.59 -32.15
N THR A 70 -4.15 7.81 -31.79
CA THR A 70 -4.85 9.03 -32.18
C THR A 70 -3.88 10.06 -32.74
N THR A 71 -4.33 10.87 -33.69
CA THR A 71 -3.60 11.98 -34.28
C THR A 71 -3.96 13.32 -33.64
N THR A 72 -5.00 13.36 -32.81
CA THR A 72 -5.43 14.55 -32.08
C THR A 72 -5.20 14.42 -30.59
N GLY A 73 -4.90 15.52 -29.94
CA GLY A 73 -4.86 15.63 -28.47
C GLY A 73 -6.09 16.27 -27.86
N LYS A 74 -7.08 16.67 -28.69
CA LYS A 74 -8.32 17.31 -28.26
C LYS A 74 -9.35 16.24 -27.91
N SER A 75 -9.80 16.23 -26.66
CA SER A 75 -10.85 15.34 -26.18
C SER A 75 -12.24 15.86 -26.57
N SER A 76 -13.15 14.94 -26.88
CA SER A 76 -14.58 15.26 -27.09
C SER A 76 -15.30 15.47 -25.73
N SER A 77 -14.81 14.86 -24.67
CA SER A 77 -15.28 15.01 -23.30
C SER A 77 -14.11 14.85 -22.33
N GLY A 78 -14.19 15.51 -21.16
CA GLY A 78 -13.13 15.50 -20.16
C GLY A 78 -12.03 16.50 -20.44
N LYS A 79 -10.76 16.13 -20.18
CA LYS A 79 -9.59 17.00 -20.32
C LYS A 79 -8.71 16.59 -21.48
N ASP A 80 -8.20 17.55 -22.21
CA ASP A 80 -7.27 17.32 -23.32
C ASP A 80 -5.98 16.63 -22.87
N LEU A 81 -5.38 15.81 -23.76
CA LEU A 81 -4.19 15.01 -23.48
C LEU A 81 -2.96 15.81 -23.04
N GLY A 82 -2.94 17.11 -23.32
CA GLY A 82 -1.88 18.05 -22.88
C GLY A 82 -2.08 18.67 -21.50
N SER A 83 -3.21 18.43 -20.86
CA SER A 83 -3.55 19.08 -19.58
C SER A 83 -2.77 18.51 -18.38
N SER A 84 -2.81 19.23 -17.24
CA SER A 84 -2.19 18.82 -15.98
C SER A 84 -2.75 17.55 -15.38
N TYR A 85 -3.90 17.07 -15.86
CA TYR A 85 -4.50 15.80 -15.45
C TYR A 85 -3.84 14.55 -16.07
N PHE A 86 -2.87 14.75 -16.97
CA PHE A 86 -2.01 13.69 -17.50
C PHE A 86 -0.63 13.80 -16.87
N ARG A 87 -0.43 13.15 -15.73
CA ARG A 87 0.83 13.20 -14.99
C ARG A 87 1.89 12.27 -15.57
N VAL A 88 3.13 12.72 -15.58
CA VAL A 88 4.27 11.90 -15.99
C VAL A 88 4.53 10.83 -14.94
N VAL A 89 4.60 9.58 -15.36
CA VAL A 89 5.04 8.47 -14.51
C VAL A 89 6.56 8.47 -14.48
N LYS A 90 7.14 8.83 -13.34
CA LYS A 90 8.58 8.77 -13.13
C LYS A 90 9.00 7.32 -12.84
N PRO A 91 10.05 6.78 -13.51
CA PRO A 91 10.58 5.46 -13.19
C PRO A 91 11.18 5.45 -11.78
N PRO A 92 10.56 4.76 -10.79
CA PRO A 92 11.03 4.84 -9.42
C PRO A 92 12.26 3.94 -9.17
N ARG A 93 13.20 4.39 -8.36
CA ARG A 93 14.25 3.57 -7.78
C ARG A 93 13.68 2.89 -6.55
N VAL A 94 13.49 1.56 -6.64
CA VAL A 94 12.75 0.79 -5.63
C VAL A 94 13.70 0.02 -4.73
N GLY A 95 13.52 0.15 -3.42
CA GLY A 95 14.17 -0.66 -2.39
C GLY A 95 13.18 -1.64 -1.75
N LEU A 96 13.65 -2.85 -1.46
CA LEU A 96 12.91 -3.91 -0.80
C LEU A 96 13.70 -4.40 0.42
N ILE A 97 13.08 -4.40 1.60
CA ILE A 97 13.71 -4.90 2.82
C ILE A 97 13.50 -6.40 2.94
N GLY A 98 14.59 -7.13 3.21
CA GLY A 98 14.59 -8.57 3.49
C GLY A 98 15.47 -8.92 4.69
N GLY A 99 15.48 -10.20 5.08
CA GLY A 99 16.34 -10.72 6.15
C GLY A 99 15.61 -10.90 7.48
N GLU A 100 16.35 -10.82 8.57
CA GLU A 100 15.82 -11.12 9.91
C GLU A 100 14.63 -10.22 10.29
N GLY A 101 13.60 -10.81 10.86
CA GLY A 101 12.37 -10.12 11.26
C GLY A 101 11.42 -9.77 10.12
N VAL A 102 11.75 -10.12 8.86
CA VAL A 102 10.89 -9.98 7.69
C VAL A 102 10.32 -11.34 7.30
N SER A 103 9.05 -11.39 6.92
CA SER A 103 8.43 -12.61 6.39
C SER A 103 9.12 -13.02 5.08
N SER A 104 9.81 -14.16 5.06
CA SER A 104 10.51 -14.68 3.88
C SER A 104 9.53 -14.94 2.73
N SER A 105 8.32 -15.44 3.02
CA SER A 105 7.30 -15.66 1.99
C SER A 105 6.86 -14.36 1.35
N ASN A 106 6.51 -13.35 2.15
CA ASN A 106 6.03 -12.07 1.59
C ASN A 106 7.16 -11.32 0.86
N PHE A 107 8.40 -11.39 1.38
CA PHE A 107 9.57 -10.89 0.66
C PHE A 107 9.73 -11.57 -0.70
N GLY A 108 9.69 -12.91 -0.74
CA GLY A 108 9.86 -13.70 -1.96
C GLY A 108 8.77 -13.43 -2.99
N GLU A 109 7.51 -13.24 -2.56
CA GLU A 109 6.38 -12.88 -3.42
C GLU A 109 6.58 -11.52 -4.09
N ILE A 110 7.08 -10.52 -3.33
CA ILE A 110 7.38 -9.19 -3.85
C ILE A 110 8.57 -9.25 -4.81
N TRP A 111 9.65 -9.94 -4.43
CA TRP A 111 10.81 -10.11 -5.31
C TRP A 111 10.43 -10.80 -6.62
N HIS A 112 9.69 -11.92 -6.54
CA HIS A 112 9.16 -12.62 -7.71
C HIS A 112 8.28 -11.71 -8.58
N TYR A 113 7.45 -10.86 -7.97
CA TYR A 113 6.64 -9.90 -8.71
C TYR A 113 7.51 -8.95 -9.54
N PHE A 114 8.54 -8.37 -8.95
CA PHE A 114 9.45 -7.46 -9.65
C PHE A 114 10.26 -8.18 -10.74
N GLU A 115 10.87 -9.31 -10.40
CA GLU A 115 11.79 -10.00 -11.29
C GLU A 115 11.07 -10.76 -12.42
N LYS A 116 10.05 -11.55 -12.07
CA LYS A 116 9.41 -12.47 -13.02
C LYS A 116 8.12 -11.97 -13.63
N GLN A 117 7.37 -11.15 -12.92
CA GLN A 117 6.06 -10.75 -13.43
C GLN A 117 6.08 -9.42 -14.19
N ILE A 118 6.76 -8.40 -13.67
CA ILE A 118 6.79 -7.08 -14.30
C ILE A 118 8.16 -6.71 -14.89
N GLY A 119 9.20 -7.49 -14.63
CA GLY A 119 10.54 -7.28 -15.17
C GLY A 119 11.15 -5.92 -14.79
N TYR A 120 10.90 -5.40 -13.59
CA TYR A 120 11.39 -4.09 -13.15
C TYR A 120 12.45 -4.23 -12.06
N PRO A 121 13.57 -3.46 -12.11
CA PRO A 121 14.65 -3.59 -11.15
C PRO A 121 14.23 -3.17 -9.74
N VAL A 122 14.68 -3.95 -8.74
CA VAL A 122 14.50 -3.68 -7.32
C VAL A 122 15.84 -3.92 -6.58
N SER A 123 16.22 -2.98 -5.71
CA SER A 123 17.39 -3.11 -4.85
C SER A 123 16.98 -3.77 -3.54
N ILE A 124 17.68 -4.84 -3.16
CA ILE A 124 17.41 -5.59 -1.94
C ILE A 124 18.34 -5.11 -0.84
N PHE A 125 17.80 -4.78 0.32
CA PHE A 125 18.52 -4.36 1.51
C PHE A 125 18.27 -5.34 2.65
N LYS A 126 19.31 -5.73 3.36
CA LYS A 126 19.17 -6.55 4.56
C LYS A 126 18.64 -5.70 5.71
N SER A 127 17.77 -6.27 6.52
CA SER A 127 17.24 -5.64 7.71
C SER A 127 18.34 -5.24 8.72
N SER A 128 19.42 -6.00 8.80
CA SER A 128 20.63 -5.68 9.59
C SER A 128 21.26 -4.36 9.19
N ASP A 129 21.21 -4.03 7.90
CA ASP A 129 21.91 -2.90 7.30
C ASP A 129 20.99 -1.68 7.10
N PHE A 130 19.85 -1.65 7.77
CA PHE A 130 18.82 -0.63 7.60
C PHE A 130 19.35 0.81 7.76
N LYS A 131 20.27 1.03 8.70
CA LYS A 131 20.90 2.36 8.94
C LYS A 131 21.81 2.80 7.80
N SER A 132 22.31 1.86 6.99
CA SER A 132 23.21 2.12 5.87
C SER A 132 22.50 2.25 4.53
N ILE A 133 21.16 2.24 4.52
CA ILE A 133 20.38 2.39 3.29
C ILE A 133 20.61 3.79 2.71
N PRO A 134 21.01 3.91 1.44
CA PRO A 134 21.18 5.19 0.78
C PRO A 134 19.82 5.76 0.37
N PHE A 135 19.08 6.32 1.33
CA PHE A 135 17.73 6.86 1.12
C PHE A 135 17.65 7.90 0.02
N ASP A 136 18.70 8.70 -0.20
CA ASP A 136 18.82 9.69 -1.28
C ASP A 136 18.80 9.07 -2.69
N LYS A 137 19.14 7.78 -2.79
CA LYS A 137 19.11 7.02 -4.03
C LYS A 137 17.83 6.22 -4.23
N LEU A 138 16.84 6.34 -3.34
CA LEU A 138 15.58 5.64 -3.41
C LEU A 138 14.40 6.60 -3.54
N ASP A 139 13.43 6.20 -4.35
CA ASP A 139 12.16 6.89 -4.50
C ASP A 139 11.03 6.13 -3.80
N VAL A 140 11.15 4.80 -3.71
CA VAL A 140 10.21 3.90 -3.04
C VAL A 140 10.95 2.92 -2.16
N LEU A 141 10.49 2.73 -0.92
CA LEU A 141 10.94 1.67 -0.03
C LEU A 141 9.76 0.79 0.37
N ILE A 142 9.91 -0.52 0.22
CA ILE A 142 8.87 -1.50 0.52
C ILE A 142 9.26 -2.26 1.78
N LEU A 143 8.35 -2.27 2.76
CA LEU A 143 8.43 -3.07 3.98
C LEU A 143 7.39 -4.21 3.88
N PRO A 144 7.82 -5.44 3.54
CA PRO A 144 6.96 -6.62 3.58
C PRO A 144 6.39 -6.88 4.97
N SER A 145 5.42 -7.76 5.11
CA SER A 145 4.95 -8.22 6.41
C SER A 145 6.11 -8.77 7.25
N GLY A 146 6.12 -8.47 8.55
CA GLY A 146 7.22 -8.88 9.44
C GLY A 146 7.14 -8.26 10.83
N SER A 147 8.02 -8.70 11.72
CA SER A 147 8.08 -8.21 13.10
C SER A 147 8.89 -6.92 13.28
N TYR A 148 9.83 -6.66 12.39
CA TYR A 148 10.67 -5.45 12.36
C TYR A 148 11.28 -5.06 13.71
N GLY A 149 11.80 -6.04 14.44
CA GLY A 149 12.46 -5.84 15.73
C GLY A 149 13.69 -4.93 15.67
N PHE A 150 14.33 -4.86 14.50
CA PHE A 150 15.49 -4.01 14.24
C PHE A 150 15.14 -2.53 14.05
N LEU A 151 13.89 -2.19 13.74
CA LEU A 151 13.41 -0.81 13.82
C LEU A 151 13.28 -0.41 15.30
N LYS A 152 14.36 -0.63 16.08
CA LYS A 152 14.45 -0.23 17.45
C LYS A 152 14.70 1.26 17.53
N THR A 153 14.04 1.84 18.43
CA THR A 153 13.91 3.20 18.84
C THR A 153 15.21 3.82 19.30
N GLU A 154 15.50 5.02 18.84
CA GLU A 154 16.20 5.98 19.67
C GLU A 154 15.24 6.46 20.76
N VAL A 155 15.65 6.32 22.02
CA VAL A 155 14.92 6.84 23.17
C VAL A 155 15.03 8.36 23.08
N VAL A 156 14.04 9.04 22.54
CA VAL A 156 13.88 10.47 22.78
C VAL A 156 13.42 10.60 24.22
N ALA A 157 14.37 10.74 25.12
CA ALA A 157 14.12 11.08 26.51
C ALA A 157 13.57 12.50 26.53
N ASP A 158 12.26 12.63 26.67
CA ASP A 158 11.64 13.91 26.98
C ASP A 158 12.05 14.29 28.41
N GLU A 159 13.03 15.16 28.51
CA GLU A 159 13.63 15.58 29.82
C GLU A 159 12.61 16.23 30.77
N LYS A 160 11.47 16.68 30.26
CA LYS A 160 10.37 17.24 31.06
C LYS A 160 9.55 16.18 31.81
N LEU A 161 9.52 14.92 31.33
CA LEU A 161 8.78 13.83 32.00
C LEU A 161 9.57 13.08 33.07
N LYS A 162 10.89 13.32 33.17
CA LYS A 162 11.74 12.69 34.20
C LYS A 162 11.50 13.22 35.63
N LYS A 163 10.82 14.33 35.77
CA LYS A 163 10.63 14.97 37.09
C LYS A 163 9.34 14.62 37.82
N GLU A 164 8.35 14.00 37.17
CA GLU A 164 7.02 13.85 37.77
C GLU A 164 6.49 12.43 37.99
N THR A 165 7.18 11.38 37.58
CA THR A 165 6.64 10.01 37.79
C THR A 165 7.74 9.01 38.13
N LYS A 166 7.68 8.44 39.34
CA LYS A 166 8.33 7.18 39.74
C LYS A 166 7.75 5.95 39.03
N ALA A 167 7.28 6.07 37.79
CA ALA A 167 6.76 4.97 36.98
C ALA A 167 7.81 4.59 35.94
N SER A 168 8.16 3.31 35.91
CA SER A 168 9.04 2.70 34.94
C SER A 168 8.78 3.27 33.54
N SER A 169 9.81 3.87 32.97
CA SER A 169 9.80 4.51 31.64
C SER A 169 9.09 3.65 30.61
N LEU A 170 7.89 4.05 30.19
CA LEU A 170 7.26 3.60 28.95
C LEU A 170 8.13 4.13 27.80
N ILE A 171 9.12 3.34 27.42
CA ILE A 171 9.96 3.60 26.26
C ILE A 171 9.05 3.55 25.04
N LYS A 172 8.60 4.71 24.57
CA LYS A 172 7.92 4.81 23.29
C LYS A 172 8.92 4.49 22.20
N LYS A 173 8.82 3.29 21.64
CA LYS A 173 9.65 2.86 20.51
C LYS A 173 9.15 3.59 19.27
N SER A 174 9.96 4.43 18.63
CA SER A 174 9.66 5.14 17.38
C SER A 174 10.50 4.56 16.23
N PRO A 175 10.01 4.47 15.01
CA PRO A 175 10.82 4.15 13.85
C PRO A 175 11.97 5.17 13.68
N PRO A 176 13.07 4.79 13.01
CA PRO A 176 14.22 5.68 12.83
C PRO A 176 13.84 7.04 12.25
N SER A 177 14.46 8.09 12.77
CA SER A 177 14.19 9.48 12.33
C SER A 177 14.52 9.70 10.86
N GLU A 178 15.53 9.01 10.33
CA GLU A 178 15.96 9.06 8.93
C GLU A 178 14.86 8.60 7.98
N LEU A 179 14.08 7.58 8.36
CA LEU A 179 12.99 7.07 7.54
C LEU A 179 11.90 8.13 7.33
N ILE A 180 11.43 8.76 8.41
CA ILE A 180 10.40 9.81 8.28
C ILE A 180 10.94 11.09 7.62
N GLN A 181 12.22 11.41 7.82
CA GLN A 181 12.85 12.54 7.13
C GLN A 181 12.92 12.30 5.63
N TRP A 182 13.30 11.09 5.20
CA TRP A 182 13.29 10.70 3.79
C TRP A 182 11.89 10.77 3.20
N VAL A 183 10.87 10.22 3.89
CA VAL A 183 9.48 10.34 3.44
C VAL A 183 9.10 11.82 3.29
N ASN A 184 9.38 12.65 4.29
CA ASN A 184 9.07 14.09 4.25
C ASN A 184 9.72 14.85 3.09
N LYS A 185 10.84 14.35 2.56
CA LYS A 185 11.55 14.89 1.39
C LYS A 185 11.01 14.39 0.04
N GLY A 186 9.98 13.55 0.03
CA GLY A 186 9.36 13.04 -1.20
C GLY A 186 9.43 11.54 -1.38
N GLY A 187 10.07 10.81 -0.45
CA GLY A 187 10.13 9.36 -0.47
C GLY A 187 8.75 8.72 -0.30
N ARG A 188 8.57 7.56 -0.89
CA ARG A 188 7.35 6.76 -0.80
C ARG A 188 7.61 5.48 -0.02
N LEU A 189 6.95 5.34 1.12
CA LEU A 189 7.04 4.16 1.96
C LEU A 189 5.79 3.28 1.73
N VAL A 190 5.99 2.03 1.31
CA VAL A 190 4.92 1.03 1.17
C VAL A 190 5.04 0.02 2.31
N VAL A 191 4.02 -0.05 3.16
CA VAL A 191 4.01 -0.88 4.38
C VAL A 191 2.92 -1.93 4.28
N ILE A 192 3.29 -3.21 4.41
CA ILE A 192 2.38 -4.33 4.16
C ILE A 192 2.18 -5.17 5.43
N GLY A 193 0.92 -5.55 5.68
CA GLY A 193 0.54 -6.51 6.71
C GLY A 193 1.01 -6.13 8.10
N SER A 194 1.61 -7.07 8.82
CA SER A 194 2.06 -6.89 10.21
C SER A 194 3.16 -5.82 10.38
N ALA A 195 3.85 -5.41 9.32
CA ALA A 195 4.78 -4.29 9.38
C ALA A 195 4.08 -2.98 9.80
N MET A 196 2.80 -2.82 9.50
CA MET A 196 2.01 -1.64 9.87
C MET A 196 1.97 -1.41 11.40
N GLU A 197 2.03 -2.47 12.21
CA GLU A 197 2.01 -2.38 13.68
C GLU A 197 3.13 -1.50 14.25
N LYS A 198 4.25 -1.37 13.52
CA LYS A 198 5.40 -0.54 13.93
C LYS A 198 5.14 0.96 13.82
N PHE A 199 4.16 1.33 13.02
CA PHE A 199 3.85 2.72 12.70
C PHE A 199 2.60 3.24 13.42
N VAL A 200 1.90 2.35 14.15
CA VAL A 200 0.73 2.73 14.95
C VAL A 200 1.13 3.69 16.06
N ASP A 201 0.41 4.81 16.18
CA ASP A 201 0.62 5.88 17.15
C ASP A 201 2.03 6.53 17.10
N GLN A 202 2.73 6.37 15.96
CA GLN A 202 4.04 7.00 15.74
C GLN A 202 3.89 8.37 15.09
N LYS A 203 4.59 9.37 15.63
CA LYS A 203 4.54 10.75 15.14
C LYS A 203 5.01 10.82 13.67
N GLY A 204 4.19 11.42 12.81
CA GLY A 204 4.50 11.64 11.40
C GLY A 204 4.08 10.50 10.47
N TYR A 205 3.57 9.38 10.98
CA TYR A 205 3.16 8.24 10.17
C TYR A 205 1.64 8.14 9.95
N GLY A 206 0.85 8.91 10.68
CA GLY A 206 -0.60 9.05 10.46
C GLY A 206 -1.45 7.85 10.83
N LEU A 207 -0.87 6.69 11.12
CA LEU A 207 -1.61 5.50 11.53
C LEU A 207 -1.83 5.54 13.04
N VAL A 208 -3.09 5.46 13.46
CA VAL A 208 -3.48 5.52 14.88
C VAL A 208 -4.21 4.25 15.29
N LYS A 209 -4.18 3.95 16.57
CA LYS A 209 -4.89 2.80 17.12
C LYS A 209 -6.35 3.14 17.43
N TYR A 210 -6.61 4.37 17.86
CA TYR A 210 -7.94 4.87 18.20
C TYR A 210 -8.10 6.33 17.78
N GLU A 211 -9.24 6.69 17.21
CA GLU A 211 -9.51 8.03 16.69
C GLU A 211 -9.89 9.06 17.77
N SER A 212 -10.51 8.63 18.88
CA SER A 212 -11.04 9.54 19.90
C SER A 212 -10.89 9.00 21.32
N GLU A 213 -10.89 9.92 22.30
CA GLU A 213 -10.93 9.57 23.73
C GLU A 213 -12.19 8.80 24.12
N ALA A 214 -13.32 9.06 23.45
CA ALA A 214 -14.56 8.30 23.66
C ALA A 214 -14.40 6.84 23.22
N ALA A 215 -13.83 6.61 22.03
CA ALA A 215 -13.52 5.27 21.53
C ALA A 215 -12.49 4.56 22.43
N LYS A 216 -11.49 5.29 22.97
CA LYS A 216 -10.54 4.75 23.95
C LYS A 216 -11.22 4.33 25.26
N LYS A 217 -12.17 5.12 25.78
CA LYS A 217 -12.94 4.80 27.00
C LYS A 217 -13.85 3.59 26.79
N GLU A 218 -14.49 3.50 25.65
CA GLU A 218 -15.36 2.37 25.31
C GLU A 218 -14.57 1.08 25.11
N ALA A 219 -13.40 1.17 24.45
CA ALA A 219 -12.47 0.08 24.32
C ALA A 219 -11.91 -0.41 25.67
N LYS A 220 -11.57 0.51 26.58
CA LYS A 220 -11.13 0.14 27.95
C LYS A 220 -12.21 -0.61 28.73
N LYS A 221 -13.47 -0.14 28.71
CA LYS A 221 -14.57 -0.84 29.39
C LYS A 221 -14.84 -2.25 28.81
N LYS A 222 -14.73 -2.40 27.48
CA LYS A 222 -14.84 -3.71 26.82
C LYS A 222 -13.66 -4.62 27.18
N ASP A 223 -12.44 -4.07 27.23
CA ASP A 223 -11.22 -4.79 27.55
C ASP A 223 -11.23 -5.34 28.99
N GLU A 224 -11.77 -4.59 29.95
CA GLU A 224 -11.94 -5.04 31.34
C GLU A 224 -12.96 -6.18 31.45
N LYS A 225 -14.08 -6.09 30.74
CA LYS A 225 -15.11 -7.15 30.70
C LYS A 225 -14.61 -8.42 30.01
N GLU A 226 -13.83 -8.26 28.92
CA GLU A 226 -13.15 -9.35 28.22
C GLU A 226 -12.06 -9.99 29.11
N LYS A 227 -11.25 -9.17 29.82
CA LYS A 227 -10.24 -9.67 30.77
C LYS A 227 -10.83 -10.43 31.94
N LEU A 228 -11.97 -9.99 32.45
CA LEU A 228 -12.69 -10.75 33.48
C LEU A 228 -13.19 -12.09 32.93
N GLY A 229 -13.78 -12.10 31.72
CA GLY A 229 -14.17 -13.34 31.01
C GLY A 229 -12.99 -14.26 30.71
N GLU A 230 -11.80 -13.69 30.48
CA GLU A 230 -10.56 -14.47 30.26
C GLU A 230 -10.07 -15.18 31.53
N ARG A 231 -10.24 -14.57 32.69
CA ARG A 231 -9.85 -15.17 33.98
C ARG A 231 -10.75 -16.34 34.40
N VAL A 232 -12.00 -16.41 33.88
CA VAL A 232 -13.02 -17.42 34.21
C VAL A 232 -13.15 -18.49 33.12
N LYS A 233 -12.20 -18.56 32.16
CA LYS A 233 -12.24 -19.53 31.05
C LYS A 233 -12.14 -20.98 31.53
N LYS A 234 -12.99 -21.83 30.99
CA LYS A 234 -12.84 -23.28 31.15
C LYS A 234 -11.71 -23.79 30.24
N TYR A 235 -10.79 -24.58 30.80
CA TYR A 235 -9.63 -25.12 30.05
C TYR A 235 -10.07 -25.88 28.77
N GLY A 236 -11.17 -26.63 28.80
CA GLY A 236 -11.73 -27.35 27.65
C GLY A 236 -12.10 -26.47 26.46
N ASN A 237 -12.26 -25.14 26.66
CA ASN A 237 -12.58 -24.19 25.60
C ASN A 237 -11.33 -23.54 24.97
N LYS A 238 -10.13 -23.87 25.42
CA LYS A 238 -8.87 -23.23 25.01
C LYS A 238 -8.66 -23.20 23.48
N SER A 239 -8.94 -24.31 22.81
CA SER A 239 -8.79 -24.39 21.33
C SER A 239 -9.85 -23.56 20.62
N ARG A 240 -11.10 -23.60 21.09
CA ARG A 240 -12.21 -22.81 20.55
C ARG A 240 -11.98 -21.32 20.74
N ASP A 241 -11.48 -20.90 21.89
CA ASP A 241 -11.19 -19.50 22.20
C ASP A 241 -10.10 -18.92 21.31
N LYS A 242 -9.10 -19.74 20.92
CA LYS A 242 -8.08 -19.31 19.94
C LYS A 242 -8.66 -19.09 18.54
N LEU A 243 -9.66 -19.86 18.15
CA LEU A 243 -10.30 -19.74 16.83
C LEU A 243 -11.21 -18.51 16.73
N ILE A 244 -11.81 -18.08 17.84
CA ILE A 244 -12.75 -16.94 17.85
C ILE A 244 -12.11 -15.62 17.38
N ASP A 245 -10.80 -15.47 17.56
CA ASP A 245 -10.03 -14.28 17.16
C ASP A 245 -9.23 -14.51 15.87
N ASN A 246 -9.48 -15.58 15.13
CA ASN A 246 -8.76 -15.91 13.91
C ASN A 246 -9.57 -15.49 12.66
N SER A 247 -8.86 -14.94 11.66
CA SER A 247 -9.43 -14.59 10.35
C SER A 247 -8.60 -15.12 9.18
N TYR A 248 -7.64 -16.00 9.45
CA TYR A 248 -6.74 -16.50 8.40
C TYR A 248 -7.50 -17.31 7.36
N GLY A 249 -7.32 -16.92 6.08
CA GLY A 249 -7.94 -17.60 4.96
C GLY A 249 -9.39 -17.17 4.68
N SER A 250 -9.88 -16.12 5.33
CA SER A 250 -11.18 -15.56 4.96
C SER A 250 -11.06 -14.59 3.77
N ILE A 251 -12.07 -14.59 2.91
CA ILE A 251 -12.22 -13.64 1.83
C ILE A 251 -13.17 -12.55 2.28
N VAL A 252 -12.74 -11.31 2.12
CA VAL A 252 -13.52 -10.12 2.48
C VAL A 252 -13.70 -9.19 1.29
N LYS A 253 -14.86 -8.57 1.21
CA LYS A 253 -15.19 -7.50 0.28
C LYS A 253 -14.81 -6.17 0.89
N ILE A 254 -14.09 -5.35 0.13
CA ILE A 254 -13.60 -4.04 0.52
C ILE A 254 -14.25 -3.00 -0.37
N ASP A 255 -14.82 -1.97 0.24
CA ASP A 255 -15.33 -0.80 -0.49
C ASP A 255 -14.15 0.08 -0.90
N MET A 256 -14.06 0.40 -2.20
CA MET A 256 -12.94 1.11 -2.80
C MET A 256 -13.31 2.52 -3.25
N ASP A 257 -12.46 3.48 -2.95
CA ASP A 257 -12.47 4.78 -3.62
C ASP A 257 -11.72 4.67 -4.96
N LYS A 258 -12.45 4.35 -6.03
CA LYS A 258 -11.88 4.19 -7.39
C LYS A 258 -11.38 5.51 -8.00
N THR A 259 -11.66 6.66 -7.38
CA THR A 259 -11.15 7.96 -7.85
C THR A 259 -9.72 8.22 -7.40
N HIS A 260 -9.25 7.50 -6.38
CA HIS A 260 -7.89 7.63 -5.89
C HIS A 260 -6.87 6.84 -6.74
N PRO A 261 -5.68 7.38 -7.02
CA PRO A 261 -4.67 6.72 -7.87
C PRO A 261 -4.27 5.30 -7.45
N LEU A 262 -4.31 4.98 -6.15
CA LEU A 262 -4.06 3.61 -5.66
C LEU A 262 -5.09 2.61 -6.21
N ALA A 263 -6.32 3.05 -6.47
CA ALA A 263 -7.42 2.21 -6.93
C ALA A 263 -7.66 2.29 -8.46
N PHE A 264 -6.78 2.93 -9.23
CA PHE A 264 -6.95 3.00 -10.68
C PHE A 264 -6.98 1.59 -11.30
N GLY A 265 -8.00 1.36 -12.13
CA GLY A 265 -8.25 0.07 -12.77
C GLY A 265 -9.12 -0.88 -11.95
N TYR A 266 -9.64 -0.42 -10.80
CA TYR A 266 -10.63 -1.13 -10.00
C TYR A 266 -11.99 -0.45 -10.07
N ASP A 267 -13.02 -1.22 -9.78
CA ASP A 267 -14.38 -0.74 -9.52
C ASP A 267 -14.53 -0.35 -8.04
N ASP A 268 -15.77 -0.14 -7.61
CA ASP A 268 -16.12 0.24 -6.23
C ASP A 268 -15.85 -0.87 -5.20
N GLN A 269 -15.43 -2.06 -5.64
CA GLN A 269 -15.21 -3.22 -4.80
C GLN A 269 -13.88 -3.92 -5.10
N TYR A 270 -13.27 -4.44 -4.04
CA TYR A 270 -12.08 -5.27 -4.09
C TYR A 270 -12.26 -6.47 -3.17
N PHE A 271 -11.77 -7.63 -3.56
CA PHE A 271 -11.78 -8.83 -2.73
C PHE A 271 -10.37 -9.13 -2.23
N ALA A 272 -10.20 -9.17 -0.90
CA ALA A 272 -8.94 -9.49 -0.26
C ALA A 272 -8.99 -10.84 0.44
N LEU A 273 -7.85 -11.53 0.43
CA LEU A 273 -7.61 -12.68 1.29
C LEU A 273 -7.02 -12.17 2.61
N ARG A 274 -7.77 -12.34 3.71
CA ARG A 274 -7.31 -11.99 5.06
C ARG A 274 -6.29 -13.01 5.56
N LEU A 275 -5.09 -12.53 5.86
CA LEU A 275 -4.01 -13.31 6.46
C LEU A 275 -3.58 -12.72 7.82
N GLU A 276 -3.98 -11.49 8.09
CA GLU A 276 -3.67 -10.78 9.32
C GLU A 276 -4.92 -10.67 10.19
N LYS A 277 -4.76 -10.83 11.49
CA LYS A 277 -5.85 -10.68 12.48
C LYS A 277 -6.07 -9.24 12.93
N THR A 278 -5.05 -8.39 12.77
CA THR A 278 -5.11 -7.00 13.21
C THR A 278 -6.06 -6.20 12.33
N LEU A 279 -6.92 -5.42 12.95
CA LEU A 279 -7.80 -4.44 12.33
C LEU A 279 -7.29 -3.06 12.67
N TYR A 280 -7.15 -2.22 11.67
CA TYR A 280 -6.71 -0.84 11.82
C TYR A 280 -7.89 0.12 11.68
N PRO A 281 -8.00 1.16 12.52
CA PRO A 281 -8.97 2.22 12.30
C PRO A 281 -8.61 3.02 11.05
N LEU A 282 -9.55 3.78 10.53
CA LEU A 282 -9.31 4.69 9.41
C LEU A 282 -8.22 5.71 9.76
N LEU A 283 -7.47 6.14 8.76
CA LEU A 283 -6.53 7.25 8.89
C LEU A 283 -7.31 8.52 9.24
N PRO A 284 -6.99 9.23 10.32
CA PRO A 284 -7.66 10.49 10.68
C PRO A 284 -7.30 11.63 9.72
N LYS A 285 -6.17 11.48 9.02
CA LYS A 285 -5.70 12.37 7.95
C LYS A 285 -5.14 11.52 6.82
N GLY A 286 -5.36 11.93 5.58
CA GLY A 286 -4.99 11.15 4.39
C GLY A 286 -6.20 10.47 3.76
N TRP A 287 -5.95 9.49 2.90
CA TRP A 287 -6.96 8.86 2.06
C TRP A 287 -7.20 7.42 2.52
N ASN A 288 -8.43 7.10 2.87
CA ASN A 288 -8.88 5.75 3.21
C ASN A 288 -9.44 5.12 1.93
N VAL A 289 -8.55 4.57 1.11
CA VAL A 289 -8.87 4.14 -0.27
C VAL A 289 -9.62 2.83 -0.31
N GLY A 290 -9.35 1.92 0.63
CA GLY A 290 -10.05 0.65 0.76
C GLY A 290 -10.50 0.43 2.20
N ILE A 291 -11.79 0.17 2.39
CA ILE A 291 -12.42 0.10 3.71
C ILE A 291 -13.14 -1.23 3.88
N LEU A 292 -12.88 -1.90 5.00
CA LEU A 292 -13.66 -3.02 5.49
C LEU A 292 -14.81 -2.47 6.34
N LYS A 293 -15.99 -2.35 5.74
CA LYS A 293 -17.08 -1.50 6.23
C LYS A 293 -17.78 -2.06 7.47
N ASP A 294 -18.21 -3.30 7.41
CA ASP A 294 -19.07 -3.94 8.39
C ASP A 294 -18.88 -5.48 8.40
N PRO A 295 -19.52 -6.23 9.31
CA PRO A 295 -19.44 -7.69 9.36
C PRO A 295 -19.88 -8.43 8.09
N ASP A 296 -20.73 -7.84 7.24
CA ASP A 296 -21.22 -8.43 6.00
C ASP A 296 -20.17 -8.34 4.87
N SER A 297 -19.09 -7.61 5.12
CA SER A 297 -17.89 -7.63 4.28
C SER A 297 -17.22 -9.01 4.23
N HIS A 298 -17.49 -9.93 5.18
CA HIS A 298 -17.02 -11.31 5.16
C HIS A 298 -17.83 -12.14 4.14
N ILE A 299 -17.16 -12.63 3.10
CA ILE A 299 -17.80 -13.34 1.97
C ILE A 299 -17.61 -14.84 2.06
N ALA A 300 -16.40 -15.32 2.39
CA ALA A 300 -16.09 -16.75 2.40
C ALA A 300 -14.91 -17.07 3.32
N GLY A 301 -14.69 -18.36 3.58
CA GLY A 301 -13.65 -18.84 4.45
C GLY A 301 -13.99 -18.68 5.93
N PHE A 302 -13.04 -19.00 6.80
CA PHE A 302 -13.25 -18.95 8.24
C PHE A 302 -12.95 -17.57 8.81
N MET A 303 -13.91 -17.02 9.56
CA MET A 303 -13.71 -15.81 10.36
C MET A 303 -14.36 -15.99 11.73
N GLY A 304 -13.57 -15.87 12.79
CA GLY A 304 -14.03 -15.99 14.16
C GLY A 304 -15.03 -14.89 14.54
N ASN A 305 -16.05 -15.26 15.30
CA ASN A 305 -17.16 -14.36 15.64
C ASN A 305 -16.72 -13.09 16.36
N ARG A 306 -15.64 -13.13 17.15
CA ARG A 306 -15.16 -11.95 17.88
C ARG A 306 -14.50 -10.96 16.94
N ILE A 307 -13.69 -11.42 16.00
CA ILE A 307 -13.07 -10.53 15.00
C ILE A 307 -14.12 -10.00 14.03
N LYS A 308 -15.07 -10.84 13.59
CA LYS A 308 -16.17 -10.43 12.71
C LYS A 308 -16.97 -9.27 13.31
N LYS A 309 -17.30 -9.34 14.60
CA LYS A 309 -18.01 -8.26 15.33
C LYS A 309 -17.20 -6.97 15.49
N LYS A 310 -15.87 -7.03 15.35
CA LYS A 310 -14.99 -5.85 15.43
C LYS A 310 -14.84 -5.13 14.08
N ILE A 311 -15.32 -5.73 12.99
CA ILE A 311 -15.30 -5.08 11.68
C ILE A 311 -16.30 -3.93 11.69
N LYS A 312 -15.76 -2.71 11.62
CA LYS A 312 -16.54 -1.47 11.55
C LYS A 312 -15.66 -0.35 11.01
N ASN A 313 -15.77 -0.08 9.72
CA ASN A 313 -14.96 0.94 9.04
C ASN A 313 -13.46 0.78 9.34
N ASN A 314 -12.91 -0.38 9.03
CA ASN A 314 -11.49 -0.64 9.24
C ASN A 314 -10.69 -0.35 7.97
N LEU A 315 -9.50 0.21 8.14
CA LEU A 315 -8.58 0.48 7.06
C LEU A 315 -8.03 -0.83 6.47
N MET A 316 -8.14 -0.95 5.14
CA MET A 316 -7.47 -2.01 4.39
C MET A 316 -6.39 -1.44 3.47
N PHE A 317 -6.70 -0.34 2.79
CA PHE A 317 -5.75 0.38 1.94
C PHE A 317 -5.85 1.87 2.22
N GLY A 318 -4.72 2.49 2.55
CA GLY A 318 -4.69 3.92 2.84
C GLY A 318 -3.43 4.59 2.36
N VAL A 319 -3.53 5.90 2.14
CA VAL A 319 -2.39 6.74 1.79
C VAL A 319 -2.34 7.93 2.72
N TYR A 320 -1.27 8.02 3.49
CA TYR A 320 -0.98 9.17 4.34
C TYR A 320 0.00 10.10 3.64
N GLU A 321 -0.35 11.38 3.56
CA GLU A 321 0.51 12.41 2.99
C GLU A 321 1.42 13.00 4.06
N ALA A 322 2.71 12.73 3.97
CA ALA A 322 3.73 13.21 4.90
C ALA A 322 4.57 14.30 4.22
N LYS A 323 4.15 15.55 4.34
CA LYS A 323 4.75 16.71 3.62
C LYS A 323 4.80 16.45 2.12
N SER A 324 6.01 16.29 1.54
CA SER A 324 6.19 16.05 0.11
C SER A 324 6.10 14.56 -0.29
N GLY A 325 6.21 13.64 0.66
CA GLY A 325 6.19 12.21 0.41
C GLY A 325 4.89 11.53 0.84
N ARG A 326 4.86 10.21 0.72
CA ARG A 326 3.64 9.43 0.99
C ARG A 326 3.96 8.11 1.68
N ILE A 327 3.04 7.67 2.54
CA ILE A 327 3.07 6.35 3.15
C ILE A 327 1.83 5.60 2.69
N VAL A 328 2.04 4.48 2.01
CA VAL A 328 0.97 3.60 1.54
C VAL A 328 0.86 2.43 2.50
N TYR A 329 -0.30 2.27 3.12
CA TYR A 329 -0.63 1.19 4.03
C TYR A 329 -1.49 0.15 3.33
N ILE A 330 -1.06 -1.12 3.38
CA ILE A 330 -1.77 -2.27 2.81
C ILE A 330 -1.90 -3.31 3.92
N ALA A 331 -3.09 -3.45 4.51
CA ALA A 331 -3.30 -4.22 5.74
C ALA A 331 -3.17 -5.75 5.58
N ASP A 332 -3.29 -6.26 4.37
CA ASP A 332 -3.05 -7.67 4.05
C ASP A 332 -2.10 -7.82 2.87
N ASN A 333 -1.63 -9.06 2.62
CA ASN A 333 -0.69 -9.35 1.56
C ASN A 333 -1.36 -9.32 0.18
N PRO A 334 -1.09 -8.32 -0.69
CA PRO A 334 -1.74 -8.21 -2.00
C PRO A 334 -1.19 -9.20 -3.03
N LEU A 335 -0.05 -9.86 -2.76
CA LEU A 335 0.66 -10.72 -3.70
C LEU A 335 0.68 -12.20 -3.27
N PHE A 336 -0.21 -12.59 -2.36
CA PHE A 336 -0.21 -13.90 -1.73
C PHE A 336 0.07 -15.04 -2.70
N ARG A 337 1.17 -15.76 -2.46
CA ARG A 337 1.67 -16.90 -3.23
C ARG A 337 1.72 -16.65 -4.75
N SER A 338 1.84 -15.40 -5.16
CA SER A 338 1.87 -14.97 -6.57
C SER A 338 0.64 -15.32 -7.42
N PHE A 339 -0.39 -15.96 -6.83
CA PHE A 339 -1.64 -16.29 -7.55
C PHE A 339 -2.81 -15.33 -7.26
N TRP A 340 -2.72 -14.48 -6.20
CA TRP A 340 -3.77 -13.50 -5.91
C TRP A 340 -3.73 -12.35 -6.91
N TYR A 341 -4.33 -12.59 -8.08
CA TYR A 341 -4.24 -11.66 -9.22
C TYR A 341 -4.81 -10.28 -8.92
N ASN A 342 -5.87 -10.25 -8.09
CA ASN A 342 -6.56 -9.02 -7.75
C ASN A 342 -5.65 -7.98 -7.07
N GLY A 343 -4.64 -8.40 -6.32
CA GLY A 343 -3.72 -7.50 -5.62
C GLY A 343 -2.56 -6.97 -6.45
N LYS A 344 -2.26 -7.60 -7.59
CA LYS A 344 -1.06 -7.26 -8.38
C LYS A 344 -1.09 -5.84 -8.94
N LEU A 345 -2.24 -5.40 -9.43
CA LEU A 345 -2.41 -4.04 -9.94
C LEU A 345 -2.40 -3.03 -8.80
N LEU A 346 -3.07 -3.30 -7.67
CA LEU A 346 -3.05 -2.45 -6.48
C LEU A 346 -1.63 -2.18 -6.00
N PHE A 347 -0.83 -3.24 -5.88
CA PHE A 347 0.57 -3.13 -5.48
C PHE A 347 1.39 -2.34 -6.51
N GLY A 348 1.16 -2.58 -7.81
CA GLY A 348 1.78 -1.80 -8.88
C GLY A 348 1.42 -0.32 -8.82
N ASN A 349 0.16 0.01 -8.57
CA ASN A 349 -0.28 1.40 -8.39
C ASN A 349 0.41 2.05 -7.19
N ALA A 350 0.58 1.32 -6.07
CA ALA A 350 1.30 1.80 -4.90
C ALA A 350 2.77 2.16 -5.23
N VAL A 351 3.40 1.41 -6.15
CA VAL A 351 4.81 1.62 -6.52
C VAL A 351 4.97 2.64 -7.63
N PHE A 352 4.15 2.62 -8.69
CA PHE A 352 4.39 3.39 -9.91
C PHE A 352 3.49 4.61 -10.07
N ILE A 353 2.27 4.59 -9.51
CA ILE A 353 1.26 5.63 -9.79
C ILE A 353 1.17 6.65 -8.65
N ILE A 354 1.23 6.21 -7.40
CA ILE A 354 1.19 7.11 -6.23
C ILE A 354 2.43 8.01 -6.21
N GLY A 355 2.22 9.34 -6.05
CA GLY A 355 3.31 10.30 -5.82
C GLY A 355 4.04 10.80 -7.06
N ASN A 356 3.47 10.59 -8.25
CA ASN A 356 3.96 11.19 -9.49
C ASN A 356 3.49 12.64 -9.65
#